data_0f01d7faeda1aff2abdcc0de7db7606a
#
_entry.id   0f01d7faeda1aff2abdcc0de7db7606a
#
_cell.length_a   1.000
_cell.length_b   1.000
_cell.length_c   1.000
_cell.angle_alpha   90.00
_cell.angle_beta   90.00
_cell.angle_gamma   90.00
#
_symmetry.space_group_name_H-M   'P 1'
#
loop_
_entity.id
_entity.type
_entity.pdbx_description
1 polymer ?
#
loop_
_entity_poly.entity_id
_entity_poly.type
_entity_poly.pdbx_seq_one_letter_code
_entity_poly.pdbx_strand_id
1 'polypeptide(L)'
;GFRVLDTPNDAGKSLSLVWKASPSDSKDRTVQVWAAESPPAAFKKVAEFPSNTRYVKTGDFPWWAQPAGKGDHYVKLPSSQAFPIEDGKPYTVKLLIREGEQEAWSEAAEGVSAPNYFNTAQVNNLVFVLAFTGVLLGSIAAARRNPHVYLRRIAGLDAVEEAIGRSTEMGRPILYLTGSGGMSDVSTIAATVILGQVAKKVAHYETTLKVPHRDPIVMAVCQEIVKEAYVEAGRPDA
;
A
#
# COMPACT_ATOMS: atom_id res chain seq x y z
N GLY A 1 23.40 23.81 -21.63
CA GLY A 1 24.61 23.39 -20.91
C GLY A 1 24.36 22.09 -20.16
N PHE A 2 25.43 21.41 -19.81
CA PHE A 2 25.41 20.22 -18.95
C PHE A 2 25.17 20.63 -17.49
N ARG A 3 24.31 19.89 -16.75
CA ARG A 3 24.01 20.13 -15.34
C ARG A 3 23.94 18.82 -14.57
N VAL A 4 24.42 18.86 -13.34
CA VAL A 4 24.32 17.76 -12.36
C VAL A 4 23.43 18.23 -11.23
N LEU A 5 22.41 17.47 -10.90
CA LEU A 5 21.37 17.82 -9.95
C LEU A 5 21.14 16.63 -9.00
N ASP A 6 20.57 16.91 -7.85
CA ASP A 6 20.01 15.87 -7.01
C ASP A 6 18.87 15.13 -7.73
N THR A 7 18.74 13.83 -7.49
CA THR A 7 17.66 13.07 -8.11
C THR A 7 16.38 13.25 -7.31
N PRO A 8 15.31 13.78 -7.90
CA PRO A 8 14.08 14.04 -7.17
C PRO A 8 13.36 12.75 -6.79
N ASN A 9 12.65 12.79 -5.65
CA ASN A 9 11.79 11.72 -5.16
C ASN A 9 12.51 10.38 -4.89
N ASP A 10 13.77 10.42 -4.48
CA ASP A 10 14.51 9.21 -4.13
C ASP A 10 15.01 9.21 -2.67
N ALA A 11 15.61 8.10 -2.27
CA ALA A 11 16.17 7.95 -0.92
C ALA A 11 17.60 8.51 -0.79
N GLY A 12 18.06 9.27 -1.78
CA GLY A 12 19.43 9.75 -1.89
C GLY A 12 20.36 8.77 -2.62
N LYS A 13 21.66 9.05 -2.56
CA LYS A 13 22.74 8.28 -3.20
C LYS A 13 22.61 8.15 -4.70
N SER A 14 22.05 9.15 -5.35
CA SER A 14 21.99 9.22 -6.80
C SER A 14 22.02 10.66 -7.29
N LEU A 15 22.55 10.86 -8.51
CA LEU A 15 22.62 12.14 -9.18
C LEU A 15 21.88 12.09 -10.51
N SER A 16 21.24 13.19 -10.87
CA SER A 16 20.56 13.42 -12.14
C SER A 16 21.42 14.25 -13.06
N LEU A 17 21.77 13.68 -14.20
CA LEU A 17 22.56 14.33 -15.24
C LEU A 17 21.63 14.80 -16.36
N VAL A 18 21.70 16.08 -16.72
CA VAL A 18 20.82 16.68 -17.72
C VAL A 18 21.62 17.53 -18.68
N TRP A 19 21.37 17.37 -19.99
CA TRP A 19 21.98 18.22 -21.03
C TRP A 19 21.05 18.30 -22.24
N LYS A 20 21.26 19.34 -23.04
CA LYS A 20 20.49 19.54 -24.27
C LYS A 20 20.88 18.53 -25.34
N ALA A 21 19.90 18.01 -26.05
CA ALA A 21 20.11 17.19 -27.22
C ALA A 21 20.77 18.03 -28.34
N SER A 22 21.61 17.38 -29.14
CA SER A 22 22.24 17.96 -30.31
C SER A 22 21.59 17.43 -31.60
N PRO A 23 21.46 18.25 -32.66
CA PRO A 23 21.02 17.75 -33.95
C PRO A 23 21.92 16.65 -34.53
N SER A 24 23.16 16.56 -34.04
CA SER A 24 24.15 15.54 -34.45
C SER A 24 24.13 14.29 -33.60
N ASP A 25 23.15 14.11 -32.73
CA ASP A 25 23.01 12.88 -31.94
C ASP A 25 22.66 11.69 -32.86
N SER A 26 23.47 10.63 -32.80
CA SER A 26 23.37 9.45 -33.65
C SER A 26 23.71 8.17 -32.88
N LYS A 27 23.49 7.02 -33.49
CA LYS A 27 23.89 5.73 -32.91
C LYS A 27 25.40 5.53 -32.89
N ASP A 28 26.12 6.16 -33.83
CA ASP A 28 27.56 6.01 -33.98
C ASP A 28 28.35 6.93 -33.06
N ARG A 29 27.65 7.90 -32.43
CA ARG A 29 28.20 8.80 -31.44
C ARG A 29 27.92 8.24 -30.02
N THR A 30 28.96 8.06 -29.22
CA THR A 30 28.86 7.58 -27.85
C THR A 30 29.08 8.68 -26.85
N VAL A 31 28.30 8.66 -25.75
CA VAL A 31 28.47 9.53 -24.59
C VAL A 31 28.99 8.69 -23.45
N GLN A 32 30.13 9.06 -22.90
CA GLN A 32 30.69 8.49 -21.70
C GLN A 32 30.55 9.49 -20.55
N VAL A 33 30.10 9.00 -19.41
CA VAL A 33 30.00 9.76 -18.18
C VAL A 33 31.21 9.48 -17.31
N TRP A 34 31.92 10.52 -16.95
CA TRP A 34 33.09 10.45 -16.07
C TRP A 34 32.79 11.25 -14.80
N ALA A 35 32.97 10.64 -13.65
CA ALA A 35 32.68 11.24 -12.35
C ALA A 35 33.85 11.09 -11.38
N ALA A 36 33.97 12.06 -10.47
CA ALA A 36 34.94 12.07 -9.38
C ALA A 36 34.32 12.75 -8.15
N GLU A 37 34.80 12.40 -6.95
CA GLU A 37 34.49 13.14 -5.71
C GLU A 37 35.19 14.52 -5.79
N SER A 38 34.53 15.60 -5.40
CA SER A 38 35.07 16.94 -5.44
C SER A 38 35.85 17.26 -4.14
N PRO A 39 37.07 17.88 -4.20
CA PRO A 39 37.80 18.25 -5.41
C PRO A 39 38.29 17.02 -6.19
N PRO A 40 38.21 17.05 -7.53
CA PRO A 40 38.46 15.88 -8.36
C PRO A 40 39.93 15.45 -8.33
N ALA A 41 40.24 14.32 -7.74
CA ALA A 41 41.56 13.72 -7.76
C ALA A 41 41.79 12.84 -9.01
N ALA A 42 40.76 12.00 -9.36
CA ALA A 42 40.79 11.14 -10.53
C ALA A 42 39.37 10.87 -11.02
N PHE A 43 39.11 11.10 -12.31
CA PHE A 43 37.84 10.77 -12.94
C PHE A 43 37.76 9.27 -13.26
N LYS A 44 36.63 8.66 -12.95
CA LYS A 44 36.30 7.28 -13.32
C LYS A 44 35.16 7.26 -14.31
N LYS A 45 35.26 6.40 -15.33
CA LYS A 45 34.14 6.14 -16.25
C LYS A 45 33.06 5.36 -15.51
N VAL A 46 31.87 5.94 -15.42
CA VAL A 46 30.73 5.36 -14.68
C VAL A 46 29.61 4.87 -15.57
N ALA A 47 29.48 5.42 -16.78
CA ALA A 47 28.48 4.97 -17.75
C ALA A 47 28.92 5.25 -19.19
N GLU A 48 28.36 4.50 -20.15
CA GLU A 48 28.54 4.69 -21.58
C GLU A 48 27.26 4.28 -22.32
N PHE A 49 26.83 5.08 -23.28
CA PHE A 49 25.63 4.81 -24.09
C PHE A 49 25.66 5.63 -25.40
N PRO A 50 24.90 5.21 -26.44
CA PRO A 50 24.76 5.98 -27.68
C PRO A 50 24.11 7.35 -27.44
N SER A 51 24.55 8.40 -28.16
CA SER A 51 24.06 9.76 -27.94
C SER A 51 22.58 9.96 -28.28
N ASN A 52 22.03 9.13 -29.17
CA ASN A 52 20.61 9.17 -29.55
C ASN A 52 19.68 8.43 -28.58
N THR A 53 20.09 8.23 -27.33
CA THR A 53 19.34 7.54 -26.28
C THR A 53 19.20 8.42 -25.04
N ARG A 54 18.46 7.93 -24.05
CA ARG A 54 18.32 8.59 -22.74
C ARG A 54 17.67 9.98 -22.79
N TYR A 55 16.64 10.14 -23.60
CA TYR A 55 15.83 11.35 -23.61
C TYR A 55 14.89 11.42 -22.40
N VAL A 56 14.62 12.64 -21.97
CA VAL A 56 13.67 12.94 -20.91
C VAL A 56 12.28 12.38 -21.26
N LYS A 57 11.72 11.60 -20.36
CA LYS A 57 10.37 11.05 -20.47
C LYS A 57 9.40 11.80 -19.58
N THR A 58 8.13 11.73 -19.91
CA THR A 58 7.06 12.26 -19.06
C THR A 58 7.08 11.54 -17.70
N GLY A 59 7.25 12.30 -16.62
CA GLY A 59 7.31 11.76 -15.25
C GLY A 59 8.72 11.60 -14.67
N ASP A 60 9.80 11.82 -15.45
CA ASP A 60 11.18 11.78 -14.93
C ASP A 60 11.42 12.86 -13.86
N PHE A 61 10.71 13.98 -13.97
CA PHE A 61 10.78 15.09 -13.02
C PHE A 61 9.40 15.47 -12.49
N PRO A 62 9.30 15.93 -11.23
CA PRO A 62 8.06 16.46 -10.71
C PRO A 62 7.62 17.71 -11.49
N TRP A 63 6.31 17.93 -11.59
CA TRP A 63 5.72 19.03 -12.38
C TRP A 63 6.19 20.42 -11.97
N TRP A 64 6.61 20.60 -10.72
CA TRP A 64 7.08 21.87 -10.16
C TRP A 64 8.60 22.07 -10.32
N ALA A 65 9.36 21.06 -10.69
CA ALA A 65 10.81 21.13 -10.89
C ALA A 65 11.19 20.37 -12.15
N GLN A 66 11.14 21.07 -13.29
CA GLN A 66 11.53 20.53 -14.60
C GLN A 66 12.85 21.17 -15.05
N PRO A 67 13.99 20.59 -14.67
CA PRO A 67 15.30 21.12 -15.04
C PRO A 67 15.60 20.93 -16.53
N ALA A 68 14.86 20.07 -17.22
CA ALA A 68 15.07 19.74 -18.62
C ALA A 68 13.75 19.73 -19.40
N GLY A 69 13.82 20.12 -20.66
CA GLY A 69 12.71 20.10 -21.59
C GLY A 69 12.49 18.73 -22.23
N LYS A 70 11.31 18.54 -22.80
CA LYS A 70 11.03 17.37 -23.64
C LYS A 70 11.99 17.35 -24.82
N GLY A 71 12.77 16.28 -24.96
CA GLY A 71 13.79 16.13 -25.97
C GLY A 71 15.22 16.37 -25.47
N ASP A 72 15.43 16.90 -24.28
CA ASP A 72 16.75 16.94 -23.64
C ASP A 72 17.14 15.52 -23.16
N HIS A 73 18.42 15.32 -22.86
CA HIS A 73 18.92 14.07 -22.31
C HIS A 73 18.82 14.06 -20.78
N TYR A 74 18.50 12.89 -20.25
CA TYR A 74 18.45 12.61 -18.83
C TYR A 74 19.07 11.26 -18.51
N VAL A 75 19.99 11.24 -17.54
CA VAL A 75 20.59 10.02 -17.02
C VAL A 75 20.58 10.07 -15.51
N LYS A 76 19.98 9.07 -14.88
CA LYS A 76 20.13 8.83 -13.45
C LYS A 76 21.41 8.04 -13.21
N LEU A 77 22.28 8.55 -12.36
CA LEU A 77 23.51 7.92 -11.91
C LEU A 77 23.30 7.44 -10.46
N PRO A 78 22.95 6.18 -10.26
CA PRO A 78 22.82 5.62 -8.91
C PRO A 78 24.20 5.28 -8.33
N SER A 79 24.31 5.25 -7.01
CA SER A 79 25.48 4.72 -6.33
C SER A 79 25.73 3.27 -6.73
N SER A 80 26.97 2.91 -7.02
CA SER A 80 27.38 1.56 -7.41
C SER A 80 28.66 1.16 -6.67
N GLN A 81 29.01 -0.14 -6.71
CA GLN A 81 30.28 -0.60 -6.13
C GLN A 81 31.51 0.02 -6.82
N ALA A 82 31.41 0.31 -8.13
CA ALA A 82 32.50 0.94 -8.88
C ALA A 82 32.65 2.42 -8.59
N PHE A 83 31.52 3.11 -8.29
CA PHE A 83 31.46 4.52 -7.97
C PHE A 83 30.40 4.76 -6.88
N PRO A 84 30.78 4.71 -5.59
CA PRO A 84 29.87 4.96 -4.49
C PRO A 84 29.53 6.45 -4.42
N ILE A 85 28.25 6.77 -4.30
CA ILE A 85 27.74 8.12 -4.07
C ILE A 85 27.20 8.18 -2.64
N GLU A 86 27.69 9.14 -1.86
CA GLU A 86 27.26 9.42 -0.49
C GLU A 86 26.50 10.76 -0.47
N ASP A 87 25.46 10.82 0.35
CA ASP A 87 24.66 12.03 0.49
C ASP A 87 25.45 13.13 1.20
N GLY A 88 25.26 14.37 0.74
CA GLY A 88 25.96 15.55 1.28
C GLY A 88 27.36 15.75 0.76
N LYS A 89 27.91 14.82 -0.03
CA LYS A 89 29.22 15.01 -0.67
C LYS A 89 29.08 15.59 -2.07
N PRO A 90 29.94 16.55 -2.47
CA PRO A 90 29.96 17.08 -3.82
C PRO A 90 30.68 16.12 -4.77
N TYR A 91 30.12 15.95 -5.96
CA TYR A 91 30.69 15.16 -7.04
C TYR A 91 30.82 16.00 -8.29
N THR A 92 31.97 15.92 -8.93
CA THR A 92 32.23 16.58 -10.22
C THR A 92 32.05 15.57 -11.34
N VAL A 93 31.23 15.90 -12.33
CA VAL A 93 30.92 15.05 -13.48
C VAL A 93 31.28 15.76 -14.78
N LYS A 94 31.79 15.00 -15.72
CA LYS A 94 32.09 15.44 -17.11
C LYS A 94 31.53 14.44 -18.09
N LEU A 95 31.12 14.90 -19.26
CA LEU A 95 30.75 14.05 -20.38
C LEU A 95 31.88 14.05 -21.42
N LEU A 96 32.24 12.87 -21.90
CA LEU A 96 33.06 12.68 -23.07
C LEU A 96 32.17 12.21 -24.22
N ILE A 97 32.10 12.97 -25.27
CA ILE A 97 31.40 12.63 -26.50
C ILE A 97 32.44 12.14 -27.49
N ARG A 98 32.26 10.92 -27.99
CA ARG A 98 33.17 10.30 -28.97
C ARG A 98 32.41 9.98 -30.24
N GLU A 99 32.99 10.36 -31.38
CA GLU A 99 32.50 10.07 -32.72
C GLU A 99 33.70 9.62 -33.59
N GLY A 100 33.83 8.32 -33.79
CA GLY A 100 35.04 7.77 -34.40
C GLY A 100 36.30 8.05 -33.58
N GLU A 101 37.24 8.77 -34.18
CA GLU A 101 38.49 9.19 -33.53
C GLU A 101 38.37 10.60 -32.86
N GLN A 102 37.26 11.29 -33.05
CA GLN A 102 37.05 12.59 -32.46
C GLN A 102 36.49 12.49 -31.03
N GLU A 103 37.11 13.23 -30.12
CA GLU A 103 36.70 13.31 -28.72
C GLU A 103 36.45 14.76 -28.32
N ALA A 104 35.32 14.99 -27.66
CA ALA A 104 34.97 16.30 -27.12
C ALA A 104 34.51 16.15 -25.65
N TRP A 105 35.12 16.97 -24.77
CA TRP A 105 34.73 17.00 -23.35
C TRP A 105 33.76 18.15 -23.10
N SER A 106 32.77 17.88 -22.26
CA SER A 106 31.92 18.93 -21.70
C SER A 106 32.65 19.73 -20.63
N GLU A 107 32.10 20.88 -20.28
CA GLU A 107 32.44 21.55 -19.02
C GLU A 107 32.13 20.64 -17.84
N ALA A 108 32.90 20.81 -16.75
CA ALA A 108 32.64 20.11 -15.50
C ALA A 108 31.41 20.70 -14.81
N ALA A 109 30.53 19.85 -14.32
CA ALA A 109 29.41 20.26 -13.49
C ALA A 109 29.48 19.56 -12.15
N GLU A 110 29.14 20.26 -11.08
CA GLU A 110 29.11 19.72 -9.74
C GLU A 110 27.66 19.50 -9.29
N GLY A 111 27.47 18.45 -8.50
CA GLY A 111 26.20 18.12 -7.89
C GLY A 111 26.39 17.42 -6.56
N VAL A 112 25.41 17.57 -5.69
CA VAL A 112 25.34 16.93 -4.36
C VAL A 112 24.08 16.09 -4.31
N SER A 113 24.20 14.84 -3.86
CA SER A 113 23.06 13.97 -3.60
C SER A 113 22.47 14.23 -2.22
N ALA A 114 21.16 14.24 -2.11
CA ALA A 114 20.45 14.39 -0.84
C ALA A 114 19.23 13.49 -0.77
N PRO A 115 18.90 12.91 0.39
CA PRO A 115 17.71 12.08 0.55
C PRO A 115 16.44 12.94 0.50
N ASN A 116 15.49 12.55 -0.32
CA ASN A 116 14.18 13.21 -0.44
C ASN A 116 13.18 12.47 0.44
N TYR A 117 12.88 12.98 1.64
CA TYR A 117 11.97 12.37 2.60
C TYR A 117 10.49 12.38 2.17
N PHE A 118 10.14 13.26 1.24
CA PHE A 118 8.78 13.39 0.75
C PHE A 118 8.72 13.16 -0.76
N ASN A 119 8.02 12.09 -1.17
CA ASN A 119 7.84 11.78 -2.58
C ASN A 119 6.65 12.57 -3.14
N THR A 120 6.95 13.66 -3.86
CA THR A 120 5.93 14.52 -4.46
C THR A 120 5.13 13.87 -5.58
N ALA A 121 5.65 12.80 -6.20
CA ALA A 121 4.90 12.04 -7.21
C ALA A 121 3.71 11.27 -6.60
N GLN A 122 3.74 11.02 -5.28
CA GLN A 122 2.71 10.29 -4.55
C GLN A 122 1.70 11.20 -3.83
N VAL A 123 1.73 12.52 -4.05
CA VAL A 123 0.80 13.48 -3.41
C VAL A 123 -0.65 13.12 -3.68
N ASN A 124 -0.99 12.67 -4.90
CA ASN A 124 -2.34 12.25 -5.22
C ASN A 124 -2.81 11.10 -4.32
N ASN A 125 -1.95 10.10 -4.09
CA ASN A 125 -2.27 8.97 -3.22
C ASN A 125 -2.48 9.45 -1.77
N LEU A 126 -1.65 10.37 -1.30
CA LEU A 126 -1.81 10.95 0.04
C LEU A 126 -3.17 11.66 0.19
N VAL A 127 -3.54 12.49 -0.80
CA VAL A 127 -4.82 13.20 -0.80
C VAL A 127 -5.99 12.21 -0.80
N PHE A 128 -5.95 11.17 -1.63
CA PHE A 128 -6.99 10.13 -1.65
C PHE A 128 -7.10 9.38 -0.34
N VAL A 129 -5.98 8.99 0.27
CA VAL A 129 -5.97 8.30 1.57
C VAL A 129 -6.57 9.19 2.66
N LEU A 130 -6.18 10.47 2.72
CA LEU A 130 -6.73 11.40 3.70
C LEU A 130 -8.22 11.65 3.49
N ALA A 131 -8.66 11.84 2.24
CA ALA A 131 -10.07 12.02 1.91
C ALA A 131 -10.91 10.78 2.27
N PHE A 132 -10.44 9.59 1.88
CA PHE A 132 -11.11 8.33 2.19
C PHE A 132 -11.20 8.10 3.72
N THR A 133 -10.10 8.30 4.43
CA THR A 133 -10.06 8.18 5.90
C THR A 133 -11.01 9.19 6.55
N GLY A 134 -11.04 10.42 6.06
CA GLY A 134 -11.96 11.46 6.55
C GLY A 134 -13.43 11.10 6.37
N VAL A 135 -13.80 10.59 5.18
CA VAL A 135 -15.16 10.11 4.90
C VAL A 135 -15.52 8.92 5.79
N LEU A 136 -14.61 7.97 5.94
CA LEU A 136 -14.85 6.77 6.74
C LEU A 136 -15.03 7.13 8.23
N LEU A 137 -14.12 7.89 8.80
CA LEU A 137 -14.21 8.33 10.20
C LEU A 137 -15.41 9.23 10.44
N GLY A 138 -15.72 10.13 9.49
CA GLY A 138 -16.91 10.98 9.53
C GLY A 138 -18.20 10.15 9.50
N SER A 139 -18.27 9.13 8.67
CA SER A 139 -19.42 8.22 8.59
C SER A 139 -19.61 7.43 9.89
N ILE A 140 -18.52 6.92 10.48
CA ILE A 140 -18.55 6.24 11.78
C ILE A 140 -19.01 7.19 12.89
N ALA A 141 -18.49 8.43 12.93
CA ALA A 141 -18.89 9.42 13.92
C ALA A 141 -20.36 9.82 13.77
N ALA A 142 -20.84 9.97 12.52
CA ALA A 142 -22.25 10.25 12.23
C ALA A 142 -23.16 9.08 12.66
N ALA A 143 -22.77 7.85 12.36
CA ALA A 143 -23.51 6.65 12.77
C ALA A 143 -23.58 6.50 14.29
N ARG A 144 -22.49 6.80 15.01
CA ARG A 144 -22.47 6.77 16.48
C ARG A 144 -23.38 7.86 17.13
N ARG A 145 -23.53 9.00 16.46
CA ARG A 145 -24.41 10.09 16.93
C ARG A 145 -25.89 9.83 16.65
N ASN A 146 -26.18 8.91 15.71
CA ASN A 146 -27.53 8.62 15.26
C ASN A 146 -27.91 7.19 15.63
N PRO A 147 -28.46 6.92 16.85
CA PRO A 147 -28.81 5.57 17.30
C PRO A 147 -29.96 4.95 16.49
N HIS A 148 -30.67 5.75 15.69
CA HIS A 148 -31.80 5.33 14.87
C HIS A 148 -31.45 5.11 13.40
N VAL A 149 -30.23 4.67 13.09
CA VAL A 149 -29.89 4.30 11.70
C VAL A 149 -30.78 3.10 11.30
N TYR A 150 -31.61 3.31 10.29
CA TYR A 150 -32.45 2.24 9.74
C TYR A 150 -31.58 1.11 9.17
N LEU A 151 -31.59 -0.02 9.82
CA LEU A 151 -31.01 -1.26 9.31
C LEU A 151 -32.14 -2.13 8.79
N ARG A 152 -32.08 -2.52 7.52
CA ARG A 152 -33.04 -3.42 6.93
C ARG A 152 -33.01 -4.77 7.66
N ARG A 153 -34.12 -5.17 8.25
CA ARG A 153 -34.24 -6.49 8.89
C ARG A 153 -34.17 -7.58 7.82
N ILE A 154 -33.47 -8.66 8.14
CA ILE A 154 -33.41 -9.85 7.30
C ILE A 154 -34.59 -10.73 7.71
N ALA A 155 -35.52 -10.97 6.78
CA ALA A 155 -36.72 -11.77 7.06
C ALA A 155 -36.43 -13.16 7.65
N GLY A 156 -35.26 -13.75 7.30
CA GLY A 156 -34.81 -15.02 7.89
C GLY A 156 -34.51 -14.95 9.39
N LEU A 157 -34.09 -13.79 9.92
CA LEU A 157 -33.86 -13.61 11.35
C LEU A 157 -35.16 -13.43 12.13
N ASP A 158 -36.17 -12.79 11.52
CA ASP A 158 -37.50 -12.70 12.13
C ASP A 158 -38.17 -14.09 12.21
N ALA A 159 -37.93 -14.94 11.19
CA ALA A 159 -38.44 -16.35 11.20
C ALA A 159 -37.81 -17.24 12.29
N VAL A 160 -36.62 -16.88 12.82
CA VAL A 160 -35.99 -17.62 13.93
C VAL A 160 -36.84 -17.56 15.20
N GLU A 161 -37.42 -16.39 15.49
CA GLU A 161 -38.30 -16.24 16.68
C GLU A 161 -39.54 -17.11 16.58
N GLU A 162 -40.16 -17.14 15.40
CA GLU A 162 -41.31 -18.01 15.16
C GLU A 162 -40.94 -19.50 15.24
N ALA A 163 -39.77 -19.91 14.73
CA ALA A 163 -39.28 -21.27 14.79
C ALA A 163 -39.01 -21.73 16.24
N ILE A 164 -38.44 -20.85 17.06
CA ILE A 164 -38.24 -21.14 18.51
C ILE A 164 -39.59 -21.32 19.20
N GLY A 165 -40.56 -20.42 18.99
CA GLY A 165 -41.90 -20.51 19.56
C GLY A 165 -42.60 -21.83 19.20
N ARG A 166 -42.61 -22.18 17.92
CA ARG A 166 -43.21 -23.47 17.47
C ARG A 166 -42.49 -24.68 18.04
N SER A 167 -41.18 -24.66 18.18
CA SER A 167 -40.40 -25.74 18.75
C SER A 167 -40.78 -25.95 20.21
N THR A 168 -40.94 -24.86 20.96
CA THR A 168 -41.35 -24.86 22.37
C THR A 168 -42.76 -25.42 22.53
N GLU A 169 -43.71 -24.95 21.71
CA GLU A 169 -45.08 -25.47 21.74
C GLU A 169 -45.18 -26.98 21.44
N MET A 170 -44.33 -27.47 20.53
CA MET A 170 -44.26 -28.89 20.18
C MET A 170 -43.43 -29.75 21.13
N GLY A 171 -42.71 -29.16 22.08
CA GLY A 171 -41.78 -29.86 22.97
C GLY A 171 -40.60 -30.51 22.23
N ARG A 172 -40.19 -29.97 21.10
CA ARG A 172 -39.09 -30.53 20.30
C ARG A 172 -37.79 -29.75 20.48
N PRO A 173 -36.62 -30.44 20.46
CA PRO A 173 -35.34 -29.75 20.53
C PRO A 173 -35.07 -28.91 19.29
N ILE A 174 -34.42 -27.77 19.49
CA ILE A 174 -33.97 -26.88 18.40
C ILE A 174 -32.59 -27.36 17.97
N LEU A 175 -32.42 -27.57 16.66
CA LEU A 175 -31.15 -27.87 16.02
C LEU A 175 -30.61 -26.62 15.34
N TYR A 176 -29.48 -26.09 15.82
CA TYR A 176 -28.81 -24.92 15.23
C TYR A 176 -27.51 -25.34 14.56
N LEU A 177 -27.30 -24.91 13.30
CA LEU A 177 -26.12 -25.19 12.51
C LEU A 177 -25.34 -23.92 12.27
N THR A 178 -24.07 -23.86 12.69
CA THR A 178 -23.16 -22.75 12.46
C THR A 178 -22.52 -22.74 11.06
N GLY A 179 -22.79 -23.78 10.26
CA GLY A 179 -22.15 -24.00 8.96
C GLY A 179 -20.96 -24.95 9.03
N SER A 180 -20.35 -25.22 7.89
CA SER A 180 -19.21 -26.15 7.75
C SER A 180 -17.84 -25.46 7.72
N GLY A 181 -17.79 -24.12 7.80
CA GLY A 181 -16.58 -23.32 7.81
C GLY A 181 -15.86 -23.31 9.16
N GLY A 182 -14.57 -22.96 9.16
CA GLY A 182 -13.79 -22.70 10.38
C GLY A 182 -13.99 -21.27 10.89
N MET A 183 -13.33 -20.91 12.01
CA MET A 183 -13.41 -19.58 12.63
C MET A 183 -12.85 -18.44 11.77
N SER A 184 -12.10 -18.73 10.72
CA SER A 184 -11.64 -17.72 9.74
C SER A 184 -12.71 -17.32 8.73
N ASP A 185 -13.82 -18.04 8.66
CA ASP A 185 -14.91 -17.77 7.73
C ASP A 185 -15.90 -16.76 8.33
N VAL A 186 -16.15 -15.67 7.62
CA VAL A 186 -17.06 -14.58 8.03
C VAL A 186 -18.47 -15.09 8.29
N SER A 187 -18.94 -16.08 7.52
CA SER A 187 -20.25 -16.68 7.71
C SER A 187 -20.35 -17.45 9.02
N THR A 188 -19.29 -18.16 9.43
CA THR A 188 -19.22 -18.87 10.71
C THR A 188 -19.19 -17.89 11.89
N ILE A 189 -18.42 -16.79 11.78
CA ILE A 189 -18.41 -15.73 12.81
C ILE A 189 -19.81 -15.11 12.96
N ALA A 190 -20.48 -14.78 11.87
CA ALA A 190 -21.84 -14.26 11.93
C ALA A 190 -22.82 -15.26 12.56
N ALA A 191 -22.71 -16.55 12.23
CA ALA A 191 -23.54 -17.59 12.81
C ALA A 191 -23.30 -17.77 14.31
N THR A 192 -22.07 -17.64 14.81
CA THR A 192 -21.78 -17.70 16.26
C THR A 192 -22.40 -16.54 17.03
N VAL A 193 -22.41 -15.33 16.46
CA VAL A 193 -23.09 -14.15 17.05
C VAL A 193 -24.61 -14.37 17.13
N ILE A 194 -25.21 -14.89 16.06
CA ILE A 194 -26.64 -15.21 16.02
C ILE A 194 -26.97 -16.35 17.04
N LEU A 195 -26.07 -17.35 17.18
CA LEU A 195 -26.23 -18.42 18.16
C LEU A 195 -26.40 -17.86 19.57
N GLY A 196 -25.63 -16.84 19.98
CA GLY A 196 -25.79 -16.20 21.29
C GLY A 196 -27.20 -15.67 21.54
N GLN A 197 -27.77 -15.00 20.51
CA GLN A 197 -29.15 -14.48 20.60
C GLN A 197 -30.19 -15.61 20.66
N VAL A 198 -30.00 -16.67 19.86
CA VAL A 198 -30.87 -17.86 19.87
C VAL A 198 -30.80 -18.57 21.20
N ALA A 199 -29.58 -18.81 21.73
CA ALA A 199 -29.35 -19.48 23.00
C ALA A 199 -30.04 -18.75 24.18
N LYS A 200 -29.95 -17.41 24.20
CA LYS A 200 -30.61 -16.59 25.22
C LYS A 200 -32.13 -16.74 25.21
N LYS A 201 -32.76 -16.81 24.04
CA LYS A 201 -34.19 -17.03 23.87
C LYS A 201 -34.57 -18.46 24.24
N VAL A 202 -33.81 -19.45 23.79
CA VAL A 202 -34.03 -20.89 24.12
C VAL A 202 -33.93 -21.12 25.61
N ALA A 203 -32.97 -20.50 26.30
CA ALA A 203 -32.85 -20.57 27.75
C ALA A 203 -34.10 -20.02 28.48
N HIS A 204 -34.68 -18.93 27.95
CA HIS A 204 -35.91 -18.33 28.50
C HIS A 204 -37.14 -19.24 28.35
N TYR A 205 -37.23 -20.00 27.23
CA TYR A 205 -38.35 -20.91 26.95
C TYR A 205 -38.12 -22.33 27.45
N GLU A 206 -37.02 -22.63 28.15
CA GLU A 206 -36.68 -23.94 28.69
C GLU A 206 -36.60 -25.08 27.65
N THR A 207 -36.30 -24.75 26.42
CA THR A 207 -36.24 -25.70 25.32
C THR A 207 -34.81 -26.22 25.14
N THR A 208 -34.65 -27.48 24.69
CA THR A 208 -33.33 -28.08 24.46
C THR A 208 -32.70 -27.53 23.16
N LEU A 209 -31.47 -27.01 23.25
CA LEU A 209 -30.67 -26.56 22.10
C LEU A 209 -29.59 -27.58 21.76
N LYS A 210 -29.52 -28.03 20.51
CA LYS A 210 -28.48 -28.91 19.99
C LYS A 210 -27.72 -28.21 18.90
N VAL A 211 -26.40 -28.10 19.05
CA VAL A 211 -25.52 -27.38 18.11
C VAL A 211 -24.40 -28.31 17.64
N PRO A 212 -24.58 -29.03 16.53
CA PRO A 212 -23.54 -29.88 15.98
C PRO A 212 -22.48 -29.05 15.28
N HIS A 213 -21.22 -29.40 15.47
CA HIS A 213 -20.08 -28.74 14.88
C HIS A 213 -19.18 -29.70 14.09
N ARG A 214 -18.59 -29.23 13.03
CA ARG A 214 -17.57 -29.96 12.27
C ARG A 214 -16.16 -29.65 12.79
N ASP A 215 -15.92 -28.40 13.21
CA ASP A 215 -14.61 -27.89 13.62
C ASP A 215 -14.55 -27.82 15.16
N PRO A 216 -13.54 -28.44 15.81
CA PRO A 216 -13.39 -28.39 17.27
C PRO A 216 -13.19 -26.97 17.83
N ILE A 217 -12.55 -26.06 17.07
CA ILE A 217 -12.34 -24.68 17.51
C ILE A 217 -13.67 -23.93 17.54
N VAL A 218 -14.48 -24.09 16.50
CA VAL A 218 -15.83 -23.50 16.44
C VAL A 218 -16.69 -24.05 17.58
N MET A 219 -16.57 -25.35 17.88
CA MET A 219 -17.30 -25.97 19.00
C MET A 219 -16.95 -25.33 20.34
N ALA A 220 -15.66 -25.13 20.63
CA ALA A 220 -15.22 -24.53 21.89
C ALA A 220 -15.75 -23.10 22.06
N VAL A 221 -15.67 -22.28 20.99
CA VAL A 221 -16.20 -20.90 20.98
C VAL A 221 -17.71 -20.89 21.17
N CYS A 222 -18.46 -21.78 20.48
CA CYS A 222 -19.89 -21.84 20.58
C CYS A 222 -20.34 -22.31 21.98
N GLN A 223 -19.61 -23.22 22.63
CA GLN A 223 -19.90 -23.66 24.02
C GLN A 223 -19.81 -22.47 24.99
N GLU A 224 -18.78 -21.64 24.90
CA GLU A 224 -18.67 -20.46 25.77
C GLU A 224 -19.78 -19.43 25.48
N ILE A 225 -20.11 -19.19 24.20
CA ILE A 225 -21.21 -18.28 23.84
C ILE A 225 -22.56 -18.79 24.40
N VAL A 226 -22.86 -20.07 24.26
CA VAL A 226 -24.09 -20.65 24.77
C VAL A 226 -24.13 -20.56 26.30
N LYS A 227 -23.03 -20.91 26.97
CA LYS A 227 -22.90 -20.81 28.43
C LYS A 227 -23.13 -19.39 28.93
N GLU A 228 -22.48 -18.38 28.29
CA GLU A 228 -22.66 -16.96 28.61
C GLU A 228 -24.13 -16.56 28.44
N ALA A 229 -24.75 -16.94 27.33
CA ALA A 229 -26.16 -16.65 27.06
C ALA A 229 -27.11 -17.23 28.09
N TYR A 230 -26.84 -18.45 28.60
CA TYR A 230 -27.64 -19.08 29.65
C TYR A 230 -27.43 -18.42 31.02
N VAL A 231 -26.20 -17.99 31.33
CA VAL A 231 -25.90 -17.21 32.54
C VAL A 231 -26.64 -15.88 32.50
N GLU A 232 -26.59 -15.16 31.38
CA GLU A 232 -27.33 -13.91 31.20
C GLU A 232 -28.85 -14.07 31.30
N ALA A 233 -29.37 -15.22 30.85
CA ALA A 233 -30.79 -15.55 31.00
C ALA A 233 -31.17 -16.01 32.43
N GLY A 234 -30.23 -16.03 33.38
CA GLY A 234 -30.45 -16.43 34.78
C GLY A 234 -30.54 -17.92 35.01
N ARG A 235 -30.02 -18.75 34.08
CA ARG A 235 -30.09 -20.24 34.16
C ARG A 235 -28.71 -20.89 33.96
N PRO A 236 -27.77 -20.67 34.87
CA PRO A 236 -26.40 -21.20 34.75
C PRO A 236 -26.32 -22.76 34.82
N ASP A 237 -27.32 -23.42 35.32
CA ASP A 237 -27.35 -24.88 35.58
C ASP A 237 -28.15 -25.68 34.52
N ALA A 238 -28.60 -25.04 33.43
CA ALA A 238 -29.45 -25.64 32.41
C ALA A 238 -28.66 -26.19 31.21
#